data_812fce007e3d1d434ef64a6c6aa8bd62
#
_entry.id   812fce007e3d1d434ef64a6c6aa8bd62
#
_cell.length_a   1.000
_cell.length_b   1.000
_cell.length_c   1.000
_cell.angle_alpha   90.00
_cell.angle_beta   90.00
_cell.angle_gamma   90.00
#
_symmetry.space_group_name_H-M   'P 1'
#
loop_
_entity.id
_entity.type
_entity.pdbx_description
1 polymer ?
#
loop_
_entity_poly.entity_id
_entity_poly.type
_entity_poly.pdbx_seq_one_letter_code
_entity_poly.pdbx_strand_id
1 'polypeptide(L)'
;GNIVYNFFLKNYTDLQAMDSDYHEHRLDDGVYADADLTRNYVDRVAARSYEPLLPNMGNVVVRLSQTQFTYNGKAQGPKLTATYAGQPFSGYTVRGGTATNPGTYTVTLRGTGGDSTGRTYTIRPAKVQQIKITKREPKALTFSWQKAVGASTYRLQQKKNGKWVTVKTVSGNSAKIGGLSPATTYTFRIAAYKGGIAGAYGSNYVTCTTPLTPAAPKLTAGKGTVTVKWKKVTASGYEVRYSTRSDMKKAKTVKIGSGKTVQKKLSKLSRHKKYYVQVRAVKTRKNADGKTVTYRGAWSGKKSISTK
;
A
#
# COMPACT_ATOMS: atom_id res chain seq x y z
N GLY A 1 -19.22 -19.82 -41.30
CA GLY A 1 -18.70 -19.76 -42.67
C GLY A 1 -17.21 -19.42 -42.75
N ASN A 2 -16.72 -18.45 -41.99
CA ASN A 2 -15.33 -17.95 -42.06
C ASN A 2 -14.26 -18.90 -41.50
N ILE A 3 -14.60 -19.77 -40.57
CA ILE A 3 -13.66 -20.74 -39.99
C ILE A 3 -13.27 -21.83 -40.99
N VAL A 4 -14.21 -22.25 -41.79
CA VAL A 4 -14.00 -23.26 -42.85
C VAL A 4 -13.14 -22.69 -43.96
N TYR A 5 -13.34 -21.43 -44.34
CA TYR A 5 -12.60 -20.79 -45.42
C TYR A 5 -11.11 -20.58 -45.10
N ASN A 6 -10.79 -20.15 -43.87
CA ASN A 6 -9.39 -19.98 -43.42
C ASN A 6 -8.65 -21.33 -43.21
N PHE A 7 -9.39 -22.40 -42.93
CA PHE A 7 -8.83 -23.75 -42.85
C PHE A 7 -8.39 -24.24 -44.26
N PHE A 8 -9.20 -24.01 -45.29
CA PHE A 8 -8.87 -24.37 -46.64
C PHE A 8 -7.66 -23.61 -47.19
N LEU A 9 -7.54 -22.32 -46.93
CA LEU A 9 -6.40 -21.50 -47.38
C LEU A 9 -5.06 -21.90 -46.76
N LYS A 10 -5.04 -22.32 -45.50
CA LYS A 10 -3.81 -22.71 -44.79
C LYS A 10 -3.26 -24.06 -45.23
N ASN A 11 -4.09 -24.97 -45.71
CA ASN A 11 -3.70 -26.32 -46.13
C ASN A 11 -3.72 -26.48 -47.66
N TYR A 12 -3.89 -25.37 -48.41
CA TYR A 12 -3.95 -25.40 -49.87
C TYR A 12 -2.69 -25.96 -50.54
N THR A 13 -1.51 -25.72 -49.97
CA THR A 13 -0.23 -26.27 -50.38
C THR A 13 -0.16 -27.79 -50.20
N ASP A 14 -0.73 -28.32 -49.13
CA ASP A 14 -0.74 -29.75 -48.87
C ASP A 14 -1.73 -30.47 -49.80
N LEU A 15 -2.84 -29.81 -50.17
CA LEU A 15 -3.81 -30.32 -51.17
C LEU A 15 -3.21 -30.31 -52.56
N GLN A 16 -2.42 -29.30 -52.94
CA GLN A 16 -1.72 -29.29 -54.24
C GLN A 16 -0.65 -30.37 -54.35
N ALA A 17 0.13 -30.61 -53.27
CA ALA A 17 1.12 -31.70 -53.24
C ALA A 17 0.45 -33.07 -53.39
N MET A 18 -0.72 -33.28 -52.76
CA MET A 18 -1.49 -34.52 -52.89
C MET A 18 -2.14 -34.69 -54.28
N ASP A 19 -2.49 -33.55 -54.93
CA ASP A 19 -3.06 -33.58 -56.28
C ASP A 19 -1.97 -33.87 -57.34
N SER A 20 -0.72 -33.42 -57.15
CA SER A 20 0.40 -33.76 -58.01
C SER A 20 0.76 -35.25 -57.94
N ASP A 21 0.74 -35.84 -56.74
CA ASP A 21 0.98 -37.29 -56.54
C ASP A 21 -0.11 -38.17 -57.15
N TYR A 22 -1.34 -37.68 -57.15
CA TYR A 22 -2.48 -38.35 -57.81
C TYR A 22 -2.38 -38.29 -59.34
N HIS A 23 -1.85 -37.21 -59.92
CA HIS A 23 -1.65 -37.09 -61.35
C HIS A 23 -0.46 -37.91 -61.89
N GLU A 24 0.63 -38.06 -61.13
CA GLU A 24 1.75 -38.91 -61.52
C GLU A 24 1.38 -40.39 -61.58
N HIS A 25 0.58 -40.91 -60.65
CA HIS A 25 0.12 -42.31 -60.68
C HIS A 25 -0.97 -42.57 -61.77
N ARG A 26 -1.63 -41.54 -62.29
CA ARG A 26 -2.69 -41.66 -63.28
C ARG A 26 -2.14 -41.81 -64.72
N LEU A 27 -0.91 -41.51 -64.94
CA LEU A 27 -0.37 -41.47 -66.30
C LEU A 27 0.19 -42.82 -66.78
N ASP A 28 0.43 -43.78 -65.88
CA ASP A 28 1.07 -45.05 -66.23
C ASP A 28 0.08 -46.17 -66.59
N ASP A 29 -1.18 -46.16 -66.15
CA ASP A 29 -2.13 -47.25 -66.37
C ASP A 29 -3.42 -46.81 -67.06
N GLY A 30 -3.37 -46.14 -68.12
CA GLY A 30 -4.46 -45.71 -69.00
C GLY A 30 -5.80 -46.42 -68.88
N VAL A 31 -6.55 -46.27 -67.84
CA VAL A 31 -7.99 -46.44 -67.67
C VAL A 31 -8.34 -46.45 -66.18
N TYR A 32 -8.90 -45.42 -65.64
CA TYR A 32 -9.87 -45.52 -64.56
C TYR A 32 -10.59 -44.18 -64.38
N ALA A 33 -11.71 -44.09 -65.08
CA ALA A 33 -12.80 -43.24 -64.63
C ALA A 33 -13.57 -44.03 -63.58
N ASP A 34 -12.99 -44.21 -62.39
CA ASP A 34 -13.74 -44.88 -61.32
C ASP A 34 -14.26 -43.81 -60.35
N ALA A 35 -15.56 -43.59 -60.43
CA ALA A 35 -16.29 -42.72 -59.52
C ALA A 35 -16.09 -43.11 -58.05
N ASP A 36 -15.71 -44.36 -57.77
CA ASP A 36 -15.46 -44.87 -56.40
C ASP A 36 -14.10 -44.43 -55.87
N LEU A 37 -13.05 -44.30 -56.73
CA LEU A 37 -11.77 -43.78 -56.30
C LEU A 37 -11.83 -42.31 -55.94
N THR A 38 -12.57 -41.51 -56.73
CA THR A 38 -12.82 -40.11 -56.45
C THR A 38 -13.61 -39.91 -55.13
N ARG A 39 -14.60 -40.75 -54.93
CA ARG A 39 -15.44 -40.77 -53.72
C ARG A 39 -14.61 -41.16 -52.50
N ASN A 40 -13.82 -42.22 -52.55
CA ASN A 40 -12.95 -42.66 -51.50
C ASN A 40 -11.84 -41.64 -51.15
N TYR A 41 -11.37 -40.89 -52.16
CA TYR A 41 -10.39 -39.82 -51.94
C TYR A 41 -11.05 -38.62 -51.25
N VAL A 42 -12.21 -38.19 -51.70
CA VAL A 42 -12.99 -37.10 -51.05
C VAL A 42 -13.38 -37.47 -49.63
N ASP A 43 -13.79 -38.72 -49.42
CA ASP A 43 -14.16 -39.22 -48.07
C ASP A 43 -12.93 -39.33 -47.13
N ARG A 44 -11.76 -39.72 -47.64
CA ARG A 44 -10.51 -39.71 -46.88
C ARG A 44 -10.00 -38.30 -46.56
N VAL A 45 -10.10 -37.38 -47.50
CA VAL A 45 -9.77 -35.97 -47.28
C VAL A 45 -10.77 -35.35 -46.31
N ALA A 46 -12.06 -35.64 -46.49
CA ALA A 46 -13.10 -35.17 -45.59
C ALA A 46 -12.89 -35.78 -44.17
N ALA A 47 -12.59 -37.09 -44.08
CA ALA A 47 -12.34 -37.75 -42.78
C ALA A 47 -11.09 -37.18 -42.07
N ARG A 48 -10.02 -36.86 -42.79
CA ARG A 48 -8.83 -36.18 -42.21
C ARG A 48 -9.05 -34.71 -41.92
N SER A 49 -9.93 -34.03 -42.65
CA SER A 49 -10.26 -32.64 -42.43
C SER A 49 -11.29 -32.42 -41.33
N TYR A 50 -11.95 -33.49 -40.85
CA TYR A 50 -12.96 -33.42 -39.81
C TYR A 50 -12.45 -33.73 -38.38
N GLU A 51 -11.17 -33.95 -38.18
CA GLU A 51 -10.63 -33.69 -36.86
C GLU A 51 -10.54 -32.16 -36.70
N PRO A 52 -11.44 -31.53 -35.94
CA PRO A 52 -11.28 -30.13 -35.69
C PRO A 52 -9.91 -29.96 -35.02
N LEU A 53 -8.97 -29.29 -35.69
CA LEU A 53 -7.72 -28.89 -35.04
C LEU A 53 -8.12 -28.08 -33.82
N LEU A 54 -8.16 -28.76 -32.68
CA LEU A 54 -8.50 -28.14 -31.43
C LEU A 54 -7.49 -27.01 -31.21
N PRO A 55 -7.96 -25.78 -30.95
CA PRO A 55 -7.04 -24.66 -30.79
C PRO A 55 -6.04 -24.99 -29.68
N ASN A 56 -4.76 -24.88 -29.98
CA ASN A 56 -3.73 -24.94 -28.97
C ASN A 56 -3.99 -23.79 -27.99
N MET A 57 -4.28 -24.13 -26.72
CA MET A 57 -4.60 -23.14 -25.68
C MET A 57 -3.46 -22.17 -25.42
N GLY A 58 -2.22 -22.50 -25.81
CA GLY A 58 -1.10 -21.57 -25.81
C GLY A 58 -1.29 -20.36 -26.74
N ASN A 59 -2.07 -20.50 -27.80
CA ASN A 59 -2.39 -19.44 -28.74
C ASN A 59 -3.70 -18.70 -28.39
N VAL A 60 -4.39 -19.10 -27.33
CA VAL A 60 -5.59 -18.41 -26.85
C VAL A 60 -5.18 -17.20 -26.01
N VAL A 61 -5.62 -16.03 -26.44
CA VAL A 61 -5.40 -14.79 -25.69
C VAL A 61 -6.49 -14.64 -24.64
N VAL A 62 -6.10 -14.74 -23.34
CA VAL A 62 -7.00 -14.58 -22.21
C VAL A 62 -6.83 -13.21 -21.59
N ARG A 63 -7.91 -12.46 -21.44
CA ARG A 63 -7.95 -11.16 -20.75
C ARG A 63 -8.87 -11.25 -19.54
N LEU A 64 -8.42 -10.67 -18.43
CA LEU A 64 -9.19 -10.54 -17.20
C LEU A 64 -9.73 -9.12 -17.07
N SER A 65 -10.97 -8.97 -16.60
CA SER A 65 -11.58 -7.64 -16.33
C SER A 65 -10.76 -6.81 -15.33
N GLN A 66 -10.17 -7.50 -14.36
CA GLN A 66 -9.22 -6.93 -13.40
C GLN A 66 -8.37 -8.04 -12.79
N THR A 67 -7.18 -7.69 -12.30
CA THR A 67 -6.22 -8.63 -11.71
C THR A 67 -6.06 -8.46 -10.21
N GLN A 68 -6.70 -7.46 -9.60
CA GLN A 68 -6.60 -7.17 -8.17
C GLN A 68 -7.98 -6.90 -7.56
N PHE A 69 -8.24 -7.54 -6.43
CA PHE A 69 -9.47 -7.39 -5.65
C PHE A 69 -9.11 -7.02 -4.21
N THR A 70 -10.01 -6.29 -3.55
CA THR A 70 -9.93 -6.07 -2.10
C THR A 70 -10.85 -7.07 -1.41
N TYR A 71 -10.33 -7.78 -0.43
CA TYR A 71 -11.07 -8.75 0.36
C TYR A 71 -12.32 -8.14 1.01
N ASN A 72 -13.45 -8.78 0.82
CA ASN A 72 -14.76 -8.37 1.34
C ASN A 72 -15.54 -9.49 2.04
N GLY A 73 -14.89 -10.65 2.27
CA GLY A 73 -15.51 -11.82 2.91
C GLY A 73 -16.36 -12.69 1.97
N LYS A 74 -16.51 -12.30 0.70
CA LYS A 74 -17.29 -13.04 -0.31
C LYS A 74 -16.35 -13.59 -1.39
N ALA A 75 -16.84 -14.58 -2.14
CA ALA A 75 -16.14 -15.08 -3.32
C ALA A 75 -16.00 -13.95 -4.36
N GLN A 76 -14.79 -13.76 -4.87
CA GLN A 76 -14.41 -12.74 -5.83
C GLN A 76 -13.54 -13.34 -6.93
N GLY A 77 -13.66 -12.82 -8.13
CA GLY A 77 -12.83 -13.23 -9.26
C GLY A 77 -13.12 -12.38 -10.49
N PRO A 78 -12.21 -12.39 -11.47
CA PRO A 78 -12.35 -11.63 -12.69
C PRO A 78 -13.40 -12.22 -13.62
N LYS A 79 -14.09 -11.38 -14.37
CA LYS A 79 -14.69 -11.80 -15.62
C LYS A 79 -13.57 -12.01 -16.64
N LEU A 80 -13.66 -13.04 -17.43
CA LEU A 80 -12.66 -13.33 -18.45
C LEU A 80 -13.25 -13.25 -19.86
N THR A 81 -12.41 -12.89 -20.81
CA THR A 81 -12.66 -13.03 -22.24
C THR A 81 -11.51 -13.80 -22.86
N ALA A 82 -11.83 -14.70 -23.78
CA ALA A 82 -10.86 -15.46 -24.55
C ALA A 82 -11.04 -15.19 -26.03
N THR A 83 -9.93 -15.03 -26.75
CA THR A 83 -9.93 -14.90 -28.19
C THR A 83 -8.88 -15.83 -28.80
N TYR A 84 -9.19 -16.38 -29.96
CA TYR A 84 -8.28 -17.15 -30.78
C TYR A 84 -8.24 -16.56 -32.18
N ALA A 85 -7.06 -16.29 -32.72
CA ALA A 85 -6.89 -15.59 -34.00
C ALA A 85 -7.71 -14.30 -34.10
N GLY A 86 -7.85 -13.54 -33.00
CA GLY A 86 -8.61 -12.29 -32.95
C GLY A 86 -10.13 -12.44 -32.81
N GLN A 87 -10.67 -13.64 -32.86
CA GLN A 87 -12.13 -13.91 -32.74
C GLN A 87 -12.49 -14.41 -31.35
N PRO A 88 -13.70 -14.14 -30.83
CA PRO A 88 -14.17 -14.70 -29.57
C PRO A 88 -14.08 -16.23 -29.57
N PHE A 89 -13.57 -16.79 -28.47
CA PHE A 89 -13.38 -18.21 -28.31
C PHE A 89 -14.09 -18.72 -27.05
N SER A 90 -14.86 -19.81 -27.18
CA SER A 90 -15.66 -20.40 -26.11
C SER A 90 -15.42 -21.91 -25.87
N GLY A 91 -14.52 -22.54 -26.64
CA GLY A 91 -14.22 -23.98 -26.57
C GLY A 91 -13.34 -24.38 -25.37
N TYR A 92 -13.71 -23.98 -24.16
CA TYR A 92 -12.94 -24.24 -22.94
C TYR A 92 -13.81 -24.39 -21.71
N THR A 93 -13.24 -25.02 -20.66
CA THR A 93 -13.78 -25.01 -19.30
C THR A 93 -12.91 -24.12 -18.40
N VAL A 94 -13.49 -23.53 -17.35
CA VAL A 94 -12.80 -22.62 -16.42
C VAL A 94 -12.65 -23.29 -15.06
N ARG A 95 -11.42 -23.21 -14.48
CA ARG A 95 -11.14 -23.57 -13.09
C ARG A 95 -10.45 -22.39 -12.38
N GLY A 96 -10.67 -22.26 -11.07
CA GLY A 96 -10.04 -21.22 -10.24
C GLY A 96 -10.56 -19.81 -10.53
N GLY A 97 -11.74 -19.66 -11.18
CA GLY A 97 -12.30 -18.37 -11.56
C GLY A 97 -12.72 -17.48 -10.38
N THR A 98 -12.90 -18.05 -9.17
CA THR A 98 -13.25 -17.31 -7.96
C THR A 98 -12.50 -17.85 -6.74
N ALA A 99 -12.26 -16.99 -5.76
CA ALA A 99 -11.70 -17.31 -4.45
C ALA A 99 -12.26 -16.36 -3.39
N THR A 100 -12.22 -16.76 -2.12
CA THR A 100 -12.74 -15.94 -1.02
C THR A 100 -11.63 -15.26 -0.24
N ASN A 101 -10.56 -15.96 0.12
CA ASN A 101 -9.53 -15.45 1.02
C ASN A 101 -8.49 -14.59 0.31
N PRO A 102 -7.79 -13.68 1.03
CA PRO A 102 -6.61 -13.03 0.47
C PRO A 102 -5.56 -14.03 0.01
N GLY A 103 -5.05 -13.85 -1.22
CA GLY A 103 -4.11 -14.76 -1.85
C GLY A 103 -3.91 -14.42 -3.33
N THR A 104 -2.96 -15.09 -3.97
CA THR A 104 -2.79 -15.07 -5.42
C THR A 104 -3.34 -16.36 -5.98
N TYR A 105 -4.19 -16.26 -6.99
CA TYR A 105 -4.94 -17.36 -7.59
C TYR A 105 -4.72 -17.38 -9.09
N THR A 106 -4.80 -18.56 -9.68
CA THR A 106 -4.76 -18.74 -11.12
C THR A 106 -6.14 -19.15 -11.62
N VAL A 107 -6.70 -18.39 -12.55
CA VAL A 107 -7.81 -18.86 -13.37
C VAL A 107 -7.23 -19.61 -14.56
N THR A 108 -7.64 -20.86 -14.73
CA THR A 108 -7.14 -21.75 -15.78
C THR A 108 -8.27 -22.06 -16.75
N LEU A 109 -8.01 -21.88 -18.05
CA LEU A 109 -8.87 -22.28 -19.14
C LEU A 109 -8.31 -23.60 -19.70
N ARG A 110 -9.12 -24.66 -19.75
CA ARG A 110 -8.76 -25.95 -20.31
C ARG A 110 -9.56 -26.17 -21.60
N GLY A 111 -8.86 -26.34 -22.68
CA GLY A 111 -9.45 -26.69 -23.98
C GLY A 111 -9.96 -28.14 -24.01
N THR A 112 -10.79 -28.44 -25.01
CA THR A 112 -11.34 -29.77 -25.24
C THR A 112 -10.24 -30.79 -25.56
N GLY A 113 -9.11 -30.38 -26.14
CA GLY A 113 -7.93 -31.21 -26.38
C GLY A 113 -7.08 -31.51 -25.15
N GLY A 114 -7.45 -31.00 -23.96
CA GLY A 114 -6.79 -31.27 -22.69
C GLY A 114 -5.66 -30.33 -22.32
N ASP A 115 -5.15 -29.52 -23.24
CA ASP A 115 -4.19 -28.45 -22.97
C ASP A 115 -4.84 -27.27 -22.24
N SER A 116 -4.04 -26.40 -21.65
CA SER A 116 -4.56 -25.31 -20.82
C SER A 116 -3.70 -24.05 -20.88
N THR A 117 -4.34 -22.91 -20.60
CA THR A 117 -3.67 -21.63 -20.38
C THR A 117 -4.24 -20.95 -19.13
N GLY A 118 -3.49 -20.06 -18.49
CA GLY A 118 -3.92 -19.44 -17.26
C GLY A 118 -3.49 -17.98 -17.12
N ARG A 119 -4.18 -17.28 -16.23
CA ARG A 119 -3.86 -15.91 -15.79
C ARG A 119 -4.05 -15.79 -14.30
N THR A 120 -3.22 -14.99 -13.65
CA THR A 120 -3.27 -14.79 -12.22
C THR A 120 -4.07 -13.55 -11.83
N TYR A 121 -4.76 -13.63 -10.69
CA TYR A 121 -5.34 -12.48 -10.00
C TYR A 121 -5.05 -12.57 -8.51
N THR A 122 -5.16 -11.46 -7.80
CA THR A 122 -4.83 -11.38 -6.37
C THR A 122 -5.97 -10.75 -5.59
N ILE A 123 -6.39 -11.39 -4.51
CA ILE A 123 -7.26 -10.81 -3.48
C ILE A 123 -6.36 -10.32 -2.36
N ARG A 124 -6.46 -9.03 -2.00
CA ARG A 124 -5.62 -8.37 -1.02
C ARG A 124 -6.40 -8.01 0.23
N PRO A 125 -5.79 -7.99 1.44
CA PRO A 125 -6.41 -7.41 2.61
C PRO A 125 -6.87 -5.98 2.34
N ALA A 126 -7.90 -5.53 3.06
CA ALA A 126 -8.39 -4.17 2.97
C ALA A 126 -7.31 -3.15 3.40
N LYS A 127 -7.41 -1.93 2.88
CA LYS A 127 -6.53 -0.82 3.25
C LYS A 127 -6.71 -0.46 4.72
N VAL A 128 -5.61 -0.21 5.42
CA VAL A 128 -5.63 0.27 6.80
C VAL A 128 -6.24 1.67 6.88
N GLN A 129 -7.18 1.86 7.78
CA GLN A 129 -7.88 3.12 7.99
C GLN A 129 -7.74 3.61 9.44
N GLN A 130 -8.16 4.86 9.69
CA GLN A 130 -8.18 5.49 11.03
C GLN A 130 -6.84 5.40 11.77
N ILE A 131 -5.74 5.62 11.04
CA ILE A 131 -4.39 5.67 11.63
C ILE A 131 -4.30 6.91 12.50
N LYS A 132 -3.91 6.74 13.77
CA LYS A 132 -3.71 7.83 14.73
C LYS A 132 -2.54 7.55 15.66
N ILE A 133 -1.98 8.62 16.25
CA ILE A 133 -1.00 8.53 17.33
C ILE A 133 -1.74 8.57 18.67
N THR A 134 -1.57 7.54 19.47
CA THR A 134 -2.14 7.44 20.82
C THR A 134 -1.18 7.94 21.89
N LYS A 135 0.13 7.85 21.66
CA LYS A 135 1.16 8.38 22.56
C LYS A 135 2.33 8.97 21.77
N ARG A 136 2.78 10.15 22.22
CA ARG A 136 3.98 10.83 21.72
C ARG A 136 5.00 10.96 22.83
N GLU A 137 6.21 10.56 22.50
CA GLU A 137 7.36 10.65 23.40
C GLU A 137 8.53 11.28 22.63
N PRO A 138 9.57 11.78 23.29
CA PRO A 138 10.72 12.37 22.58
C PRO A 138 11.43 11.39 21.65
N LYS A 139 11.44 10.10 22.00
CA LYS A 139 12.16 9.06 21.26
C LYS A 139 11.26 7.92 20.76
N ALA A 140 9.94 8.08 20.88
CA ALA A 140 8.98 7.06 20.45
C ALA A 140 7.63 7.63 20.05
N LEU A 141 6.92 6.90 19.20
CA LEU A 141 5.54 7.15 18.78
C LEU A 141 4.75 5.86 18.89
N THR A 142 3.56 5.90 19.48
CA THR A 142 2.65 4.77 19.51
C THR A 142 1.49 5.05 18.55
N PHE A 143 1.34 4.16 17.58
CA PHE A 143 0.28 4.18 16.58
C PHE A 143 -0.86 3.26 16.98
N SER A 144 -2.06 3.59 16.56
CA SER A 144 -3.19 2.66 16.50
C SER A 144 -3.94 2.87 15.19
N TRP A 145 -4.68 1.85 14.75
CA TRP A 145 -5.49 1.88 13.53
C TRP A 145 -6.69 0.95 13.64
N GLN A 146 -7.65 1.10 12.73
CA GLN A 146 -8.75 0.16 12.62
C GLN A 146 -8.25 -1.16 12.01
N LYS A 147 -8.68 -2.29 12.56
CA LYS A 147 -8.37 -3.61 11.98
C LYS A 147 -8.87 -3.67 10.54
N ALA A 148 -7.98 -4.02 9.62
CA ALA A 148 -8.33 -4.22 8.22
C ALA A 148 -8.92 -5.61 8.00
N VAL A 149 -10.00 -5.69 7.26
CA VAL A 149 -10.67 -6.97 6.93
C VAL A 149 -9.71 -7.82 6.10
N GLY A 150 -9.61 -9.12 6.42
CA GLY A 150 -8.71 -10.04 5.75
C GLY A 150 -7.24 -9.96 6.17
N ALA A 151 -6.89 -9.15 7.19
CA ALA A 151 -5.52 -9.03 7.69
C ALA A 151 -5.20 -10.04 8.79
N SER A 152 -3.96 -10.55 8.79
CA SER A 152 -3.37 -11.27 9.92
C SER A 152 -2.23 -10.51 10.58
N THR A 153 -1.52 -9.68 9.82
CA THR A 153 -0.42 -8.86 10.30
C THR A 153 -0.42 -7.48 9.66
N TYR A 154 0.35 -6.56 10.24
CA TYR A 154 0.52 -5.20 9.73
C TYR A 154 2.00 -4.86 9.67
N ARG A 155 2.42 -4.20 8.59
CA ARG A 155 3.78 -3.65 8.46
C ARG A 155 3.73 -2.14 8.47
N LEU A 156 4.47 -1.57 9.42
CA LEU A 156 4.72 -0.13 9.48
C LEU A 156 6.02 0.15 8.76
N GLN A 157 5.98 1.08 7.83
CA GLN A 157 7.15 1.56 7.12
C GLN A 157 7.40 3.02 7.43
N GLN A 158 8.67 3.37 7.59
CA GLN A 158 9.16 4.73 7.71
C GLN A 158 9.89 5.14 6.44
N LYS A 159 9.67 6.37 5.98
CA LYS A 159 10.44 6.94 4.87
C LYS A 159 11.81 7.38 5.38
N LYS A 160 12.89 6.73 4.91
CA LYS A 160 14.29 7.03 5.22
C LYS A 160 15.05 7.27 3.92
N ASN A 161 15.71 8.44 3.79
CA ASN A 161 16.47 8.80 2.58
C ASN A 161 15.69 8.54 1.27
N GLY A 162 14.43 8.96 1.24
CA GLY A 162 13.54 8.78 0.10
C GLY A 162 12.92 7.38 -0.06
N LYS A 163 13.46 6.35 0.59
CA LYS A 163 13.01 4.95 0.51
C LYS A 163 12.11 4.55 1.67
N TRP A 164 11.20 3.60 1.43
CA TRP A 164 10.34 3.02 2.46
C TRP A 164 11.03 1.80 3.10
N VAL A 165 11.22 1.85 4.43
CA VAL A 165 11.85 0.81 5.22
C VAL A 165 10.85 0.29 6.24
N THR A 166 10.67 -1.03 6.32
CA THR A 166 9.83 -1.66 7.35
C THR A 166 10.52 -1.50 8.71
N VAL A 167 9.86 -0.82 9.64
CA VAL A 167 10.38 -0.56 11.00
C VAL A 167 9.67 -1.40 12.06
N LYS A 168 8.49 -1.96 11.76
CA LYS A 168 7.77 -2.83 12.67
C LYS A 168 6.79 -3.73 11.91
N THR A 169 6.67 -4.98 12.37
CA THR A 169 5.59 -5.91 11.98
C THR A 169 4.88 -6.38 13.24
N VAL A 170 3.55 -6.35 13.23
CA VAL A 170 2.71 -6.74 14.37
C VAL A 170 1.45 -7.47 13.90
N SER A 171 0.87 -8.31 14.75
CA SER A 171 -0.44 -8.96 14.51
C SER A 171 -1.62 -8.13 15.04
N GLY A 172 -1.38 -7.25 16.02
CA GLY A 172 -2.38 -6.36 16.59
C GLY A 172 -2.57 -5.07 15.77
N ASN A 173 -3.52 -4.24 16.17
CA ASN A 173 -3.84 -2.96 15.55
C ASN A 173 -3.20 -1.76 16.26
N SER A 174 -2.08 -1.96 16.93
CA SER A 174 -1.26 -0.95 17.61
C SER A 174 0.21 -1.31 17.55
N ALA A 175 1.08 -0.29 17.50
CA ALA A 175 2.51 -0.49 17.56
C ALA A 175 3.25 0.73 18.13
N LYS A 176 4.23 0.49 18.98
CA LYS A 176 5.22 1.49 19.43
C LYS A 176 6.46 1.42 18.53
N ILE A 177 6.85 2.55 17.96
CA ILE A 177 8.09 2.75 17.22
C ILE A 177 9.04 3.56 18.11
N GLY A 178 10.11 2.93 18.56
CA GLY A 178 11.17 3.55 19.36
C GLY A 178 12.41 3.93 18.54
N GLY A 179 13.47 4.40 19.22
CA GLY A 179 14.74 4.75 18.59
C GLY A 179 14.67 6.02 17.73
N LEU A 180 13.66 6.86 17.93
CA LEU A 180 13.46 8.10 17.19
C LEU A 180 14.25 9.24 17.84
N SER A 181 14.56 10.28 17.06
CA SER A 181 15.18 11.52 17.54
C SER A 181 14.12 12.49 18.07
N PRO A 182 14.42 13.25 19.15
CA PRO A 182 13.49 14.23 19.69
C PRO A 182 13.22 15.39 18.69
N ALA A 183 12.04 15.98 18.79
CA ALA A 183 11.61 17.14 17.98
C ALA A 183 11.80 16.95 16.46
N THR A 184 11.70 15.72 15.98
CA THR A 184 11.99 15.34 14.59
C THR A 184 10.72 14.94 13.86
N THR A 185 10.61 15.34 12.60
CA THR A 185 9.50 14.98 11.72
C THR A 185 9.78 13.65 11.03
N TYR A 186 8.79 12.78 11.01
CA TYR A 186 8.82 11.47 10.37
C TYR A 186 7.63 11.26 9.46
N THR A 187 7.82 10.45 8.44
CA THR A 187 6.74 10.00 7.56
C THR A 187 6.62 8.49 7.63
N PHE A 188 5.42 8.01 7.91
CA PHE A 188 5.09 6.60 8.00
C PHE A 188 3.98 6.22 7.04
N ARG A 189 3.86 4.94 6.75
CA ARG A 189 2.70 4.31 6.13
C ARG A 189 2.49 2.92 6.71
N ILE A 190 1.26 2.41 6.63
CA ILE A 190 0.89 1.11 7.18
C ILE A 190 0.14 0.33 6.11
N ALA A 191 0.47 -0.95 5.95
CA ALA A 191 -0.30 -1.90 5.16
C ALA A 191 -0.65 -3.13 5.97
N ALA A 192 -1.81 -3.69 5.68
CA ALA A 192 -2.26 -4.98 6.19
C ALA A 192 -1.69 -6.11 5.32
N TYR A 193 -1.42 -7.27 5.94
CA TYR A 193 -0.89 -8.45 5.26
C TYR A 193 -1.69 -9.71 5.65
N LYS A 194 -1.77 -10.65 4.72
CA LYS A 194 -2.26 -12.02 4.94
C LYS A 194 -1.42 -12.97 4.08
N GLY A 195 -0.75 -13.96 4.71
CA GLY A 195 0.04 -14.96 3.99
C GLY A 195 1.07 -14.37 3.01
N GLY A 196 1.74 -13.27 3.36
CA GLY A 196 2.67 -12.56 2.47
C GLY A 196 2.02 -11.56 1.50
N ILE A 197 0.71 -11.64 1.26
CA ILE A 197 -0.01 -10.73 0.37
C ILE A 197 -0.24 -9.40 1.07
N ALA A 198 0.23 -8.32 0.46
CA ALA A 198 0.05 -6.96 0.95
C ALA A 198 -1.27 -6.36 0.49
N GLY A 199 -2.02 -5.74 1.41
CA GLY A 199 -3.05 -4.77 1.10
C GLY A 199 -2.43 -3.47 0.58
N ALA A 200 -3.26 -2.57 0.07
CA ALA A 200 -2.79 -1.24 -0.34
C ALA A 200 -2.25 -0.46 0.87
N TYR A 201 -1.13 0.21 0.69
CA TYR A 201 -0.64 1.14 1.70
C TYR A 201 -1.61 2.32 1.87
N GLY A 202 -1.80 2.73 3.12
CA GLY A 202 -2.51 3.95 3.45
C GLY A 202 -1.80 5.20 2.92
N SER A 203 -2.45 6.35 3.07
CA SER A 203 -1.82 7.65 2.82
C SER A 203 -0.61 7.84 3.75
N ASN A 204 0.35 8.65 3.31
CA ASN A 204 1.50 8.98 4.12
C ASN A 204 1.06 9.72 5.40
N TYR A 205 1.47 9.20 6.54
CA TYR A 205 1.20 9.80 7.84
C TYR A 205 2.42 10.59 8.31
N VAL A 206 2.37 11.91 8.20
CA VAL A 206 3.46 12.81 8.62
C VAL A 206 3.22 13.28 10.04
N THR A 207 4.20 13.09 10.91
CA THR A 207 4.10 13.40 12.34
C THR A 207 5.45 13.78 12.94
N CYS A 208 5.45 14.29 14.18
CA CYS A 208 6.69 14.62 14.92
C CYS A 208 6.70 13.91 16.26
N THR A 209 7.90 13.57 16.72
CA THR A 209 8.18 13.31 18.13
C THR A 209 8.10 14.61 18.94
N THR A 210 7.89 14.50 20.26
CA THR A 210 7.99 15.68 21.14
C THR A 210 9.45 16.07 21.37
N PRO A 211 9.73 17.33 21.70
CA PRO A 211 11.04 17.73 22.22
C PRO A 211 11.35 17.04 23.57
N LEU A 212 12.63 16.98 23.91
CA LEU A 212 13.04 16.64 25.27
C LEU A 212 12.51 17.67 26.27
N THR A 213 12.25 17.20 27.49
CA THR A 213 11.91 18.10 28.61
C THR A 213 13.14 18.89 29.02
N PRO A 214 13.10 20.23 29.03
CA PRO A 214 14.19 21.02 29.56
C PRO A 214 14.42 20.74 31.05
N ALA A 215 15.64 20.87 31.53
CA ALA A 215 15.91 20.86 32.97
C ALA A 215 15.14 22.01 33.67
N ALA A 216 14.95 21.91 34.98
CA ALA A 216 14.30 22.94 35.78
C ALA A 216 15.02 24.30 35.58
N PRO A 217 14.29 25.41 35.37
CA PRO A 217 14.88 26.68 35.06
C PRO A 217 15.64 27.30 36.26
N LYS A 218 16.64 28.12 35.97
CA LYS A 218 17.23 29.06 36.94
C LYS A 218 16.40 30.33 36.94
N LEU A 219 16.11 30.87 38.12
CA LEU A 219 15.28 32.05 38.33
C LEU A 219 16.10 33.15 38.98
N THR A 220 15.92 34.41 38.56
CA THR A 220 16.51 35.62 39.18
C THR A 220 15.39 36.63 39.43
N ALA A 221 15.23 37.05 40.68
CA ALA A 221 14.21 38.01 41.08
C ALA A 221 14.66 39.46 40.83
N GLY A 222 13.71 40.29 40.40
CA GLY A 222 13.81 41.74 40.31
C GLY A 222 12.56 42.41 40.86
N LYS A 223 12.55 43.76 40.93
CA LYS A 223 11.37 44.55 41.33
C LYS A 223 10.21 44.28 40.37
N GLY A 224 9.19 43.52 40.82
CA GLY A 224 8.04 43.11 40.00
C GLY A 224 8.41 42.30 38.73
N THR A 225 9.56 41.61 38.74
CA THR A 225 10.04 40.84 37.59
C THR A 225 10.71 39.52 38.02
N VAL A 226 10.68 38.53 37.15
CA VAL A 226 11.48 37.30 37.27
C VAL A 226 12.13 37.00 35.91
N THR A 227 13.45 36.85 35.93
CA THR A 227 14.19 36.35 34.76
C THR A 227 14.32 34.85 34.87
N VAL A 228 13.85 34.17 33.82
CA VAL A 228 13.83 32.71 33.70
C VAL A 228 14.87 32.29 32.67
N LYS A 229 15.85 31.45 33.08
CA LYS A 229 16.88 30.88 32.19
C LYS A 229 16.77 29.33 32.21
N TRP A 230 16.97 28.69 31.04
CA TRP A 230 16.95 27.24 30.94
C TRP A 230 18.03 26.71 29.99
N LYS A 231 18.33 25.43 30.12
CA LYS A 231 19.26 24.73 29.20
C LYS A 231 18.55 24.46 27.88
N LYS A 232 19.22 24.81 26.75
CA LYS A 232 18.73 24.55 25.41
C LYS A 232 18.49 23.06 25.16
N VAL A 233 17.37 22.72 24.48
CA VAL A 233 17.10 21.44 23.86
C VAL A 233 16.68 21.64 22.41
N THR A 234 16.72 20.59 21.59
CA THR A 234 16.24 20.68 20.19
C THR A 234 14.76 20.99 20.20
N ALA A 235 14.38 22.15 19.65
CA ALA A 235 13.01 22.65 19.66
C ALA A 235 12.82 23.74 18.59
N SER A 236 11.57 23.98 18.19
CA SER A 236 11.19 25.18 17.39
C SER A 236 11.00 26.40 18.27
N GLY A 237 10.67 26.22 19.54
CA GLY A 237 10.43 27.28 20.51
C GLY A 237 10.18 26.71 21.90
N TYR A 238 9.76 27.59 22.79
CA TYR A 238 9.48 27.23 24.19
C TYR A 238 8.15 27.87 24.66
N GLU A 239 7.60 27.30 25.71
CA GLU A 239 6.53 27.89 26.50
C GLU A 239 7.00 28.00 27.95
N VAL A 240 6.86 29.17 28.56
CA VAL A 240 7.11 29.40 29.98
C VAL A 240 5.80 29.66 30.67
N ARG A 241 5.47 28.84 31.66
CA ARG A 241 4.30 29.08 32.50
C ARG A 241 4.68 29.49 33.91
N TYR A 242 3.87 30.37 34.50
CA TYR A 242 4.08 30.86 35.87
C TYR A 242 2.77 31.08 36.59
N SER A 243 2.76 30.86 37.90
CA SER A 243 1.62 30.99 38.78
C SER A 243 2.09 31.39 40.20
N THR A 244 1.22 32.07 40.96
CA THR A 244 1.43 32.22 42.40
C THR A 244 1.04 30.98 43.22
N ARG A 245 0.42 30.00 42.56
CA ARG A 245 -0.02 28.75 43.18
C ARG A 245 0.99 27.63 42.91
N SER A 246 1.29 26.86 43.90
CA SER A 246 2.22 25.72 43.81
C SER A 246 1.68 24.57 42.94
N ASP A 247 0.36 24.42 42.80
CA ASP A 247 -0.30 23.43 41.96
C ASP A 247 -0.34 23.86 40.47
N MET A 248 0.16 25.07 40.12
CA MET A 248 0.16 25.65 38.80
C MET A 248 -1.25 25.85 38.21
N LYS A 249 -2.31 25.76 39.00
CA LYS A 249 -3.66 26.15 38.55
C LYS A 249 -3.69 27.64 38.19
N LYS A 250 -4.46 28.00 37.16
CA LYS A 250 -4.54 29.38 36.62
C LYS A 250 -3.17 29.95 36.19
N ALA A 251 -2.19 29.11 35.82
CA ALA A 251 -0.89 29.59 35.34
C ALA A 251 -1.04 30.38 34.02
N LYS A 252 -0.36 31.52 33.97
CA LYS A 252 -0.17 32.26 32.71
C LYS A 252 0.95 31.60 31.92
N THR A 253 0.80 31.56 30.58
CA THR A 253 1.79 30.96 29.66
C THR A 253 2.26 31.99 28.66
N VAL A 254 3.59 32.14 28.54
CA VAL A 254 4.26 32.97 27.52
C VAL A 254 4.85 32.04 26.48
N LYS A 255 4.53 32.30 25.20
CA LYS A 255 5.08 31.57 24.04
C LYS A 255 6.33 32.26 23.53
N ILE A 256 7.34 31.48 23.17
CA ILE A 256 8.62 31.90 22.63
C ILE A 256 8.84 31.16 21.32
N GLY A 257 8.75 31.88 20.20
CA GLY A 257 8.76 31.31 18.84
C GLY A 257 10.14 30.88 18.33
N SER A 258 11.20 30.99 19.15
CA SER A 258 12.56 30.63 18.75
C SER A 258 13.15 29.55 19.63
N GLY A 259 13.60 28.46 19.03
CA GLY A 259 14.36 27.38 19.71
C GLY A 259 15.78 27.81 20.12
N LYS A 260 16.25 28.98 19.70
CA LYS A 260 17.56 29.55 20.11
C LYS A 260 17.45 30.34 21.40
N THR A 261 16.28 30.84 21.75
CA THR A 261 16.04 31.61 22.98
C THR A 261 16.05 30.72 24.19
N VAL A 262 16.87 31.01 25.18
CA VAL A 262 17.05 30.25 26.43
C VAL A 262 16.80 31.09 27.68
N GLN A 263 16.24 32.27 27.53
CA GLN A 263 15.94 33.20 28.60
C GLN A 263 14.65 33.99 28.28
N LYS A 264 13.88 34.31 29.34
CA LYS A 264 12.72 35.18 29.26
C LYS A 264 12.56 35.99 30.55
N LYS A 265 12.42 37.29 30.45
CA LYS A 265 12.02 38.16 31.55
C LYS A 265 10.50 38.23 31.61
N LEU A 266 9.94 37.84 32.75
CA LEU A 266 8.54 38.02 33.11
C LEU A 266 8.41 39.37 33.83
N SER A 267 7.53 40.23 33.39
CA SER A 267 7.33 41.59 33.91
C SER A 267 5.90 41.80 34.40
N LYS A 268 5.64 42.90 35.03
CA LYS A 268 4.31 43.26 35.60
C LYS A 268 3.83 42.23 36.61
N LEU A 269 4.73 41.71 37.41
CA LEU A 269 4.43 40.78 38.49
C LEU A 269 4.22 41.59 39.78
N SER A 270 3.38 41.07 40.69
CA SER A 270 3.22 41.67 42.03
C SER A 270 4.52 41.57 42.82
N ARG A 271 4.91 42.63 43.49
CA ARG A 271 6.12 42.69 44.34
C ARG A 271 5.90 41.87 45.58
N HIS A 272 7.01 41.37 46.15
CA HIS A 272 7.02 40.50 47.35
C HIS A 272 6.10 39.30 47.28
N LYS A 273 5.86 38.78 46.05
CA LYS A 273 4.97 37.65 45.77
C LYS A 273 5.78 36.45 45.29
N LYS A 274 5.51 35.27 45.83
CA LYS A 274 6.13 34.00 45.38
C LYS A 274 5.50 33.52 44.08
N TYR A 275 6.34 33.25 43.05
CA TYR A 275 5.95 32.72 41.79
C TYR A 275 6.61 31.36 41.54
N TYR A 276 5.82 30.40 41.03
CA TYR A 276 6.25 29.08 40.58
C TYR A 276 6.35 29.13 39.05
N VAL A 277 7.44 28.55 38.50
CA VAL A 277 7.78 28.67 37.08
C VAL A 277 8.16 27.28 36.54
N GLN A 278 7.70 26.98 35.33
CA GLN A 278 8.11 25.81 34.57
C GLN A 278 8.32 26.22 33.10
N VAL A 279 9.16 25.46 32.40
CA VAL A 279 9.45 25.65 30.96
C VAL A 279 9.18 24.32 30.24
N ARG A 280 8.63 24.39 29.02
CA ARG A 280 8.64 23.25 28.10
C ARG A 280 9.09 23.68 26.72
N ALA A 281 9.66 22.74 25.99
CA ALA A 281 10.01 22.90 24.59
C ALA A 281 8.85 22.50 23.69
N VAL A 282 8.76 23.14 22.53
CA VAL A 282 7.74 22.84 21.51
C VAL A 282 8.39 22.63 20.15
N LYS A 283 7.82 21.73 19.35
CA LYS A 283 8.13 21.55 17.93
C LYS A 283 6.92 21.99 17.12
N THR A 284 7.15 22.83 16.12
CA THR A 284 6.10 23.26 15.18
C THR A 284 6.42 22.75 13.78
N ARG A 285 5.38 22.50 12.99
CA ARG A 285 5.48 22.30 11.55
C ARG A 285 4.20 22.79 10.87
N LYS A 286 4.29 23.12 9.60
CA LYS A 286 3.12 23.34 8.73
C LYS A 286 2.55 21.99 8.29
N ASN A 287 1.22 21.81 8.32
CA ASN A 287 0.54 20.68 7.69
C ASN A 287 0.32 20.95 6.19
N ALA A 288 -0.36 20.04 5.48
CA ALA A 288 -0.66 20.21 4.06
C ALA A 288 -1.49 21.47 3.77
N ASP A 289 -2.38 21.86 4.69
CA ASP A 289 -3.23 23.05 4.58
C ASP A 289 -2.52 24.35 4.99
N GLY A 290 -1.20 24.32 5.23
CA GLY A 290 -0.41 25.47 5.68
C GLY A 290 -0.61 25.85 7.15
N LYS A 291 -1.50 25.16 7.90
CA LYS A 291 -1.75 25.42 9.32
C LYS A 291 -0.59 24.92 10.19
N THR A 292 -0.23 25.71 11.21
CA THR A 292 0.82 25.34 12.16
C THR A 292 0.29 24.31 13.17
N VAL A 293 0.91 23.15 13.21
CA VAL A 293 0.70 22.11 14.23
C VAL A 293 1.82 22.19 15.26
N THR A 294 1.48 22.22 16.55
CA THR A 294 2.42 22.31 17.66
C THR A 294 2.45 21.01 18.47
N TYR A 295 3.63 20.43 18.57
CA TYR A 295 3.91 19.25 19.39
C TYR A 295 4.64 19.68 20.65
N ARG A 296 4.04 19.49 21.82
CA ARG A 296 4.53 19.97 23.09
C ARG A 296 5.24 18.87 23.86
N GLY A 297 6.44 19.18 24.37
CA GLY A 297 7.13 18.35 25.34
C GLY A 297 6.48 18.47 26.73
N ALA A 298 6.94 17.65 27.66
CA ALA A 298 6.53 17.77 29.06
C ALA A 298 7.07 19.05 29.71
N TRP A 299 6.39 19.53 30.75
CA TRP A 299 6.88 20.62 31.56
C TRP A 299 8.10 20.21 32.37
N SER A 300 9.08 21.11 32.51
CA SER A 300 10.25 20.94 33.36
C SER A 300 9.88 20.76 34.83
N GLY A 301 10.84 20.37 35.64
CA GLY A 301 10.76 20.53 37.09
C GLY A 301 10.36 21.98 37.44
N LYS A 302 9.51 22.12 38.46
CA LYS A 302 9.03 23.40 38.98
C LYS A 302 10.11 24.06 39.83
N LYS A 303 10.31 25.38 39.66
CA LYS A 303 11.12 26.25 40.54
C LYS A 303 10.27 27.39 41.02
N SER A 304 10.62 27.97 42.14
CA SER A 304 9.93 29.13 42.70
C SER A 304 10.91 30.17 43.21
N ILE A 305 10.46 31.44 43.19
CA ILE A 305 11.19 32.59 43.67
C ILE A 305 10.20 33.69 44.07
N SER A 306 10.54 34.51 45.06
CA SER A 306 9.77 35.71 45.38
C SER A 306 10.35 36.94 44.67
N THR A 307 9.48 37.77 44.09
CA THR A 307 9.83 39.03 43.49
C THR A 307 10.32 40.01 44.55
N LYS A 308 11.14 40.98 44.17
CA LYS A 308 11.56 42.11 45.01
C LYS A 308 10.55 43.21 44.92
#